data_2c5b5c4519f41d4714efb5a6a81be643
#
_entry.id   2c5b5c4519f41d4714efb5a6a81be643
#
_cell.length_a   1.000
_cell.length_b   1.000
_cell.length_c   1.000
_cell.angle_alpha   90.00
_cell.angle_beta   90.00
_cell.angle_gamma   90.00
#
_symmetry.space_group_name_H-M   'P 1'
#
loop_
_entity.id
_entity.type
_entity.pdbx_description
1 polymer ?
#
loop_
_entity_poly.entity_id
_entity_poly.type
_entity_poly.pdbx_seq_one_letter_code
_entity_poly.pdbx_strand_id
1 'polypeptide(L)'
;MTGFRFQPTPLAGLEAVSATSAHVFPKHTHDTYGIGFLSAGAQISASGRGQVEAEAGQLITVNPGEVHDGAPLGRTARSWQMLYLTPDLVADSLSELVSTTRDLDFEFPVFADPALRNLLSSIHDRLEDEDTAVDRDALKEALVLLLGRTLTRRTAGPVPLPASLRRIRQRLDDDPAQASDLHAMASEAGLSRYQLIRAFLRHTGLTPHAYHMQRRALLSRRLLAEGLPPADVAAACGYVDQSHMHREFRRRFGLTPGAYRSAAMRRNPVQDPRA
;
A
#
# COMPACT_ATOMS: atom_id res chain seq x y z
N MET A 1 16.13 11.36 -12.53
CA MET A 1 14.90 10.93 -13.21
C MET A 1 13.96 10.34 -12.17
N THR A 2 12.70 10.73 -12.13
CA THR A 2 11.71 10.12 -11.25
C THR A 2 11.05 8.99 -12.04
N GLY A 3 11.13 7.75 -11.55
CA GLY A 3 10.57 6.59 -12.23
C GLY A 3 9.98 5.59 -11.24
N PHE A 4 8.87 4.96 -11.63
CA PHE A 4 8.27 3.82 -10.97
C PHE A 4 8.24 2.67 -11.98
N ARG A 5 8.72 1.51 -11.56
CA ARG A 5 8.65 0.28 -12.32
C ARG A 5 7.90 -0.76 -11.51
N PHE A 6 6.89 -1.35 -12.11
CA PHE A 6 6.13 -2.47 -11.56
C PHE A 6 6.59 -3.73 -12.28
N GLN A 7 7.14 -4.69 -11.54
CA GLN A 7 7.58 -5.95 -12.11
C GLN A 7 6.39 -6.92 -12.21
N PRO A 8 6.28 -7.67 -13.31
CA PRO A 8 5.36 -8.79 -13.40
C PRO A 8 5.67 -9.84 -12.31
N THR A 9 4.64 -10.38 -11.66
CA THR A 9 4.82 -11.45 -10.69
C THR A 9 3.92 -12.63 -11.04
N PRO A 10 4.40 -13.87 -10.95
CA PRO A 10 3.59 -15.05 -11.25
C PRO A 10 2.66 -15.44 -10.11
N LEU A 11 2.74 -14.76 -8.95
CA LEU A 11 1.92 -15.03 -7.77
C LEU A 11 0.80 -13.98 -7.64
N ALA A 12 -0.45 -14.45 -7.62
CA ALA A 12 -1.57 -13.59 -7.27
C ALA A 12 -1.40 -13.02 -5.86
N GLY A 13 -1.69 -11.72 -5.68
CA GLY A 13 -1.51 -11.07 -4.39
C GLY A 13 -0.10 -10.53 -4.11
N LEU A 14 0.87 -10.78 -4.98
CA LEU A 14 2.20 -10.16 -4.91
C LEU A 14 2.31 -9.01 -5.91
N GLU A 15 2.82 -7.89 -5.46
CA GLU A 15 3.21 -6.75 -6.28
C GLU A 15 4.63 -6.33 -5.95
N ALA A 16 5.50 -6.24 -6.96
CA ALA A 16 6.87 -5.79 -6.80
C ALA A 16 7.06 -4.42 -7.48
N VAL A 17 7.68 -3.48 -6.77
CA VAL A 17 7.84 -2.09 -7.21
C VAL A 17 9.26 -1.64 -6.96
N SER A 18 9.93 -1.16 -8.00
CA SER A 18 11.17 -0.40 -7.91
C SER A 18 10.88 1.07 -8.23
N ALA A 19 11.38 2.00 -7.43
CA ALA A 19 11.11 3.42 -7.65
C ALA A 19 12.31 4.30 -7.30
N THR A 20 12.43 5.40 -8.03
CA THR A 20 13.32 6.53 -7.71
C THR A 20 12.53 7.81 -7.73
N SER A 21 12.44 8.52 -6.61
CA SER A 21 11.58 9.72 -6.54
C SER A 21 11.97 10.65 -5.39
N ALA A 22 11.80 11.96 -5.65
CA ALA A 22 11.77 12.99 -4.63
C ALA A 22 10.33 13.33 -4.16
N HIS A 23 9.34 12.54 -4.58
CA HIS A 23 7.95 12.77 -4.23
C HIS A 23 7.71 12.59 -2.73
N VAL A 24 6.91 13.50 -2.16
CA VAL A 24 6.42 13.42 -0.78
C VAL A 24 5.06 12.74 -0.80
N PHE A 25 4.99 11.53 -0.25
CA PHE A 25 3.74 10.80 -0.10
C PHE A 25 3.00 11.30 1.14
N PRO A 26 1.77 11.80 1.01
CA PRO A 26 0.97 12.18 2.17
C PRO A 26 0.59 10.95 2.99
N LYS A 27 0.12 11.15 4.22
CA LYS A 27 -0.41 10.07 5.06
C LYS A 27 -1.47 9.27 4.31
N HIS A 28 -1.25 7.95 4.25
CA HIS A 28 -2.10 6.98 3.59
C HIS A 28 -2.00 5.61 4.25
N THR A 29 -2.79 4.67 3.80
CA THR A 29 -2.77 3.29 4.25
C THR A 29 -2.98 2.36 3.05
N HIS A 30 -2.57 1.11 3.18
CA HIS A 30 -2.93 0.04 2.25
C HIS A 30 -3.36 -1.22 3.01
N ASP A 31 -4.07 -2.09 2.31
CA ASP A 31 -4.60 -3.33 2.87
C ASP A 31 -3.60 -4.51 2.67
N THR A 32 -2.33 -4.19 2.38
CA THR A 32 -1.25 -5.15 2.10
C THR A 32 -0.12 -5.02 3.09
N TYR A 33 0.60 -6.10 3.34
CA TYR A 33 1.93 -6.05 3.92
C TYR A 33 2.91 -5.46 2.91
N GLY A 34 3.74 -4.53 3.33
CA GLY A 34 4.82 -3.97 2.53
C GLY A 34 6.17 -4.28 3.17
N ILE A 35 7.11 -4.84 2.41
CA ILE A 35 8.50 -5.04 2.84
C ILE A 35 9.44 -4.72 1.69
N GLY A 36 10.50 -4.01 1.99
CA GLY A 36 11.49 -3.62 1.00
C GLY A 36 12.71 -2.97 1.62
N PHE A 37 13.49 -2.29 0.81
CA PHE A 37 14.68 -1.59 1.27
C PHE A 37 14.97 -0.34 0.45
N LEU A 38 15.68 0.61 1.05
CA LEU A 38 16.24 1.73 0.30
C LEU A 38 17.53 1.28 -0.39
N SER A 39 17.59 1.46 -1.71
CA SER A 39 18.79 1.20 -2.51
C SER A 39 19.68 2.43 -2.63
N ALA A 40 19.13 3.65 -2.48
CA ALA A 40 19.89 4.91 -2.48
C ALA A 40 19.12 6.03 -1.76
N GLY A 41 19.87 6.99 -1.21
CA GLY A 41 19.33 8.13 -0.50
C GLY A 41 18.84 7.78 0.90
N ALA A 42 18.00 8.66 1.47
CA ALA A 42 17.40 8.47 2.78
C ALA A 42 15.97 8.99 2.79
N GLN A 43 15.16 8.47 3.70
CA GLN A 43 13.75 8.86 3.84
C GLN A 43 13.40 9.08 5.30
N ILE A 44 12.48 10.01 5.51
CA ILE A 44 11.76 10.19 6.76
C ILE A 44 10.30 9.78 6.53
N SER A 45 9.73 9.04 7.47
CA SER A 45 8.32 8.64 7.42
C SER A 45 7.69 8.59 8.80
N ALA A 46 6.38 8.88 8.86
CA ALA A 46 5.58 8.55 10.01
C ALA A 46 5.16 7.08 9.91
N SER A 47 5.14 6.38 11.01
CA SER A 47 4.66 5.00 11.14
C SER A 47 3.69 4.90 12.31
N GLY A 48 3.08 3.73 12.52
CA GLY A 48 2.29 3.45 13.71
C GLY A 48 3.07 3.57 15.03
N ARG A 49 4.41 3.60 14.96
CA ARG A 49 5.35 3.74 16.09
C ARG A 49 6.00 5.13 16.21
N GLY A 50 5.51 6.10 15.45
CA GLY A 50 6.05 7.47 15.42
C GLY A 50 6.86 7.75 14.15
N GLN A 51 7.67 8.81 14.21
CA GLN A 51 8.53 9.18 13.09
C GLN A 51 9.77 8.28 13.08
N VAL A 52 10.11 7.79 11.90
CA VAL A 52 11.29 6.95 11.65
C VAL A 52 12.07 7.48 10.46
N GLU A 53 13.36 7.21 10.46
CA GLU A 53 14.27 7.51 9.36
C GLU A 53 14.89 6.22 8.84
N ALA A 54 15.06 6.14 7.53
CA ALA A 54 15.70 5.01 6.87
C ALA A 54 16.75 5.52 5.88
N GLU A 55 17.88 4.85 5.84
CA GLU A 55 18.99 5.13 4.95
C GLU A 55 19.22 3.99 3.96
N ALA A 56 20.03 4.24 2.93
CA ALA A 56 20.38 3.23 1.95
C ALA A 56 20.92 1.94 2.63
N GLY A 57 20.40 0.79 2.21
CA GLY A 57 20.71 -0.53 2.77
C GLY A 57 19.80 -0.98 3.88
N GLN A 58 19.00 -0.10 4.49
CA GLN A 58 18.05 -0.48 5.52
C GLN A 58 16.73 -0.97 4.92
N LEU A 59 16.11 -1.92 5.61
CA LEU A 59 14.79 -2.43 5.30
C LEU A 59 13.71 -1.50 5.84
N ILE A 60 12.62 -1.42 5.09
CA ILE A 60 11.40 -0.68 5.45
C ILE A 60 10.20 -1.61 5.38
N THR A 61 9.31 -1.53 6.35
CA THR A 61 8.11 -2.35 6.41
C THR A 61 6.88 -1.53 6.72
N VAL A 62 5.73 -2.02 6.28
CA VAL A 62 4.40 -1.45 6.53
C VAL A 62 3.41 -2.58 6.76
N ASN A 63 2.60 -2.47 7.80
CA ASN A 63 1.54 -3.44 8.10
C ASN A 63 0.21 -3.07 7.42
N PRO A 64 -0.67 -4.04 7.15
CA PRO A 64 -2.01 -3.77 6.63
C PRO A 64 -2.77 -2.81 7.55
N GLY A 65 -3.35 -1.75 6.95
CA GLY A 65 -4.09 -0.73 7.68
C GLY A 65 -3.24 0.28 8.45
N GLU A 66 -1.93 0.13 8.49
CA GLU A 66 -1.02 1.08 9.12
C GLU A 66 -1.00 2.40 8.34
N VAL A 67 -1.24 3.50 9.04
CA VAL A 67 -1.14 4.84 8.44
C VAL A 67 0.31 5.29 8.47
N HIS A 68 0.84 5.56 7.30
CA HIS A 68 2.22 6.02 7.11
C HIS A 68 2.28 7.10 6.03
N ASP A 69 3.40 7.78 5.97
CA ASP A 69 3.78 8.72 4.92
C ASP A 69 5.21 8.43 4.46
N GLY A 70 5.77 9.27 3.61
CA GLY A 70 7.16 9.14 3.22
C GLY A 70 7.66 10.33 2.44
N ALA A 71 8.76 10.90 2.89
CA ALA A 71 9.45 11.99 2.23
C ALA A 71 10.95 11.69 2.13
N PRO A 72 11.66 12.21 1.11
CA PRO A 72 13.11 12.14 1.12
C PRO A 72 13.66 12.92 2.31
N LEU A 73 14.67 12.39 2.97
CA LEU A 73 15.44 13.13 3.97
C LEU A 73 16.39 14.07 3.21
N GLY A 74 16.12 15.36 3.29
CA GLY A 74 16.81 16.37 2.49
C GLY A 74 16.15 16.65 1.14
N ARG A 75 16.94 17.05 0.11
CA ARG A 75 16.46 17.55 -1.19
C ARG A 75 16.67 16.58 -2.36
N THR A 76 17.31 15.44 -2.12
CA THR A 76 17.65 14.46 -3.16
C THR A 76 16.59 13.38 -3.27
N ALA A 77 16.41 12.84 -4.48
CA ALA A 77 15.57 11.67 -4.67
C ALA A 77 16.14 10.46 -3.90
N ARG A 78 15.24 9.59 -3.44
CA ARG A 78 15.58 8.28 -2.90
C ARG A 78 15.15 7.18 -3.85
N SER A 79 15.84 6.04 -3.79
CA SER A 79 15.48 4.84 -4.54
C SER A 79 15.15 3.72 -3.57
N TRP A 80 14.11 2.96 -3.88
CA TRP A 80 13.67 1.83 -3.07
C TRP A 80 13.11 0.70 -3.92
N GLN A 81 13.12 -0.49 -3.36
CA GLN A 81 12.46 -1.67 -3.90
C GLN A 81 11.51 -2.21 -2.83
N MET A 82 10.26 -2.51 -3.21
CA MET A 82 9.21 -2.97 -2.30
C MET A 82 8.48 -4.17 -2.88
N LEU A 83 8.16 -5.11 -2.01
CA LEU A 83 7.15 -6.16 -2.23
C LEU A 83 5.91 -5.79 -1.41
N TYR A 84 4.76 -5.83 -2.07
CA TYR A 84 3.45 -5.71 -1.42
C TYR A 84 2.73 -7.04 -1.53
N LEU A 85 2.29 -7.59 -0.38
CA LEU A 85 1.67 -8.89 -0.28
C LEU A 85 0.26 -8.75 0.30
N THR A 86 -0.72 -9.35 -0.33
CA THR A 86 -2.06 -9.43 0.26
C THR A 86 -2.05 -10.31 1.51
N PRO A 87 -2.94 -10.06 2.50
CA PRO A 87 -3.07 -10.93 3.67
C PRO A 87 -3.32 -12.40 3.30
N ASP A 88 -4.06 -12.66 2.22
CA ASP A 88 -4.34 -14.01 1.74
C ASP A 88 -3.07 -14.71 1.26
N LEU A 89 -2.22 -14.02 0.48
CA LEU A 89 -0.94 -14.58 0.04
C LEU A 89 -0.01 -14.87 1.24
N VAL A 90 0.01 -13.99 2.25
CA VAL A 90 0.79 -14.22 3.48
C VAL A 90 0.24 -15.42 4.24
N ALA A 91 -1.10 -15.56 4.33
CA ALA A 91 -1.73 -16.71 4.97
C ALA A 91 -1.40 -18.02 4.24
N ASP A 92 -1.50 -18.05 2.92
CA ASP A 92 -1.17 -19.21 2.11
C ASP A 92 0.31 -19.59 2.23
N SER A 93 1.21 -18.57 2.19
CA SER A 93 2.66 -18.80 2.30
C SER A 93 3.09 -19.38 3.65
N LEU A 94 2.39 -19.04 4.74
CA LEU A 94 2.74 -19.47 6.09
C LEU A 94 1.82 -20.55 6.65
N SER A 95 0.91 -21.12 5.84
CA SER A 95 -0.11 -22.08 6.28
C SER A 95 0.44 -23.31 7.00
N GLU A 96 1.65 -23.75 6.63
CA GLU A 96 2.33 -24.90 7.26
C GLU A 96 3.10 -24.51 8.53
N LEU A 97 3.38 -23.24 8.75
CA LEU A 97 4.21 -22.75 9.86
C LEU A 97 3.39 -22.19 11.02
N VAL A 98 2.22 -21.61 10.73
CA VAL A 98 1.37 -20.96 11.74
C VAL A 98 -0.11 -21.25 11.49
N SER A 99 -0.86 -21.43 12.59
CA SER A 99 -2.32 -21.71 12.50
C SER A 99 -3.16 -20.50 12.14
N THR A 100 -2.64 -19.29 12.27
CA THR A 100 -3.31 -18.02 11.89
C THR A 100 -2.29 -16.92 11.66
N THR A 101 -2.55 -16.10 10.66
CA THR A 101 -1.74 -14.92 10.31
C THR A 101 -2.40 -13.61 10.70
N ARG A 102 -3.64 -13.64 11.24
CA ARG A 102 -4.41 -12.42 11.59
C ARG A 102 -3.74 -11.51 12.60
N ASP A 103 -2.90 -12.09 13.45
CA ASP A 103 -2.19 -11.38 14.51
C ASP A 103 -0.69 -11.23 14.22
N LEU A 104 -0.28 -11.40 12.97
CA LEU A 104 1.10 -11.21 12.56
C LEU A 104 1.31 -9.79 12.04
N ASP A 105 2.36 -9.15 12.52
CA ASP A 105 2.82 -7.84 12.05
C ASP A 105 4.34 -7.84 11.89
N PHE A 106 4.83 -6.95 11.04
CA PHE A 106 6.23 -6.54 11.10
C PHE A 106 6.47 -5.75 12.39
N GLU A 107 7.46 -6.17 13.15
CA GLU A 107 7.74 -5.53 14.43
C GLU A 107 8.37 -4.15 14.28
N PHE A 108 9.30 -4.01 13.36
CA PHE A 108 10.09 -2.78 13.18
C PHE A 108 9.76 -2.13 11.83
N PRO A 109 9.38 -0.85 11.79
CA PRO A 109 9.14 -0.13 10.53
C PRO A 109 10.42 0.12 9.73
N VAL A 110 11.58 0.17 10.42
CA VAL A 110 12.92 0.30 9.80
C VAL A 110 13.90 -0.54 10.60
N PHE A 111 14.73 -1.31 9.92
CA PHE A 111 15.81 -2.08 10.54
C PHE A 111 16.90 -2.45 9.53
N ALA A 112 18.04 -2.94 10.02
CA ALA A 112 19.13 -3.42 9.19
C ALA A 112 19.27 -4.94 9.32
N ASP A 113 19.18 -5.65 8.20
CA ASP A 113 19.51 -7.07 8.07
C ASP A 113 20.07 -7.31 6.65
N PRO A 114 21.41 -7.39 6.50
CA PRO A 114 22.02 -7.59 5.19
C PRO A 114 21.59 -8.87 4.48
N ALA A 115 21.29 -9.95 5.21
CA ALA A 115 20.86 -11.20 4.62
C ALA A 115 19.44 -11.08 4.01
N LEU A 116 18.51 -10.47 4.74
CA LEU A 116 17.17 -10.18 4.24
C LEU A 116 17.17 -9.18 3.09
N ARG A 117 18.02 -8.14 3.16
CA ARG A 117 18.21 -7.21 2.05
C ARG A 117 18.67 -7.92 0.78
N ASN A 118 19.65 -8.82 0.90
CA ASN A 118 20.16 -9.58 -0.25
C ASN A 118 19.08 -10.54 -0.80
N LEU A 119 18.27 -11.16 0.05
CA LEU A 119 17.14 -11.98 -0.37
C LEU A 119 16.10 -11.15 -1.14
N LEU A 120 15.72 -9.98 -0.62
CA LEU A 120 14.81 -9.05 -1.30
C LEU A 120 15.37 -8.59 -2.66
N SER A 121 16.65 -8.20 -2.71
CA SER A 121 17.31 -7.82 -3.97
C SER A 121 17.24 -8.97 -4.97
N SER A 122 17.58 -10.18 -4.55
CA SER A 122 17.55 -11.37 -5.42
C SER A 122 16.14 -11.68 -5.95
N ILE A 123 15.09 -11.43 -5.16
CA ILE A 123 13.70 -11.55 -5.62
C ILE A 123 13.42 -10.51 -6.71
N HIS A 124 13.78 -9.25 -6.48
CA HIS A 124 13.59 -8.18 -7.45
C HIS A 124 14.38 -8.42 -8.75
N ASP A 125 15.64 -8.83 -8.66
CA ASP A 125 16.50 -9.11 -9.81
C ASP A 125 15.88 -10.21 -10.68
N ARG A 126 15.34 -11.28 -10.07
CA ARG A 126 14.65 -12.37 -10.81
C ARG A 126 13.33 -11.90 -11.45
N LEU A 127 12.61 -10.97 -10.82
CA LEU A 127 11.37 -10.42 -11.36
C LEU A 127 11.63 -9.37 -12.46
N GLU A 128 12.83 -8.79 -12.50
CA GLU A 128 13.25 -7.82 -13.54
C GLU A 128 13.85 -8.51 -14.78
N ASP A 129 14.29 -9.75 -14.67
CA ASP A 129 14.84 -10.53 -15.77
C ASP A 129 13.71 -11.00 -16.70
N GLU A 130 13.54 -10.32 -17.83
CA GLU A 130 12.51 -10.63 -18.83
C GLU A 130 12.81 -11.91 -19.62
N ASP A 131 14.08 -12.36 -19.62
CA ASP A 131 14.53 -13.53 -20.41
C ASP A 131 14.36 -14.85 -19.65
N THR A 132 14.20 -14.80 -18.33
CA THR A 132 14.07 -15.99 -17.48
C THR A 132 12.67 -16.10 -16.87
N ALA A 133 11.97 -17.19 -17.17
CA ALA A 133 10.70 -17.49 -16.53
C ALA A 133 10.90 -17.62 -15.00
N VAL A 134 10.17 -16.81 -14.23
CA VAL A 134 10.25 -16.85 -12.77
C VAL A 134 9.66 -18.15 -12.25
N ASP A 135 10.48 -18.98 -11.61
CA ASP A 135 10.03 -20.18 -10.92
C ASP A 135 9.12 -19.80 -9.73
N ARG A 136 7.86 -20.22 -9.81
CA ARG A 136 6.84 -19.92 -8.81
C ARG A 136 7.14 -20.55 -7.46
N ASP A 137 7.67 -21.75 -7.45
CA ASP A 137 7.92 -22.48 -6.20
C ASP A 137 9.18 -21.93 -5.51
N ALA A 138 10.23 -21.63 -6.25
CA ALA A 138 11.39 -20.92 -5.72
C ALA A 138 11.04 -19.52 -5.17
N LEU A 139 10.10 -18.81 -5.81
CA LEU A 139 9.61 -17.52 -5.31
C LEU A 139 8.80 -17.69 -4.01
N LYS A 140 7.93 -18.71 -3.92
CA LYS A 140 7.20 -19.03 -2.69
C LYS A 140 8.14 -19.38 -1.54
N GLU A 141 9.15 -20.22 -1.77
CA GLU A 141 10.16 -20.54 -0.76
C GLU A 141 10.87 -19.28 -0.25
N ALA A 142 11.27 -18.39 -1.15
CA ALA A 142 11.90 -17.13 -0.79
C ALA A 142 10.96 -16.25 0.07
N LEU A 143 9.65 -16.21 -0.26
CA LEU A 143 8.65 -15.49 0.53
C LEU A 143 8.45 -16.13 1.91
N VAL A 144 8.41 -17.45 2.02
CA VAL A 144 8.31 -18.16 3.32
C VAL A 144 9.50 -17.80 4.21
N LEU A 145 10.72 -17.83 3.66
CA LEU A 145 11.94 -17.44 4.39
C LEU A 145 11.90 -15.98 4.83
N LEU A 146 11.47 -15.07 3.95
CA LEU A 146 11.36 -13.65 4.21
C LEU A 146 10.35 -13.37 5.32
N LEU A 147 9.13 -13.89 5.16
CA LEU A 147 8.00 -13.66 6.08
C LEU A 147 8.23 -14.34 7.44
N GLY A 148 8.75 -15.56 7.44
CA GLY A 148 9.04 -16.31 8.67
C GLY A 148 10.11 -15.66 9.54
N ARG A 149 11.00 -14.83 8.95
CA ARG A 149 12.03 -14.09 9.68
C ARG A 149 11.60 -12.69 10.11
N THR A 150 10.55 -12.14 9.53
CA THR A 150 10.18 -10.73 9.72
C THR A 150 8.85 -10.52 10.39
N LEU A 151 7.91 -11.47 10.24
CA LEU A 151 6.61 -11.40 10.89
C LEU A 151 6.66 -12.00 12.30
N THR A 152 6.13 -11.25 13.25
CA THR A 152 6.01 -11.65 14.65
C THR A 152 4.56 -11.54 15.12
N ARG A 153 4.20 -12.26 16.20
CA ARG A 153 2.89 -12.09 16.80
C ARG A 153 2.74 -10.71 17.42
N ARG A 154 1.68 -10.02 17.06
CA ARG A 154 1.33 -8.73 17.67
C ARG A 154 1.15 -8.90 19.17
N THR A 155 1.90 -8.12 19.96
CA THR A 155 1.86 -8.15 21.42
C THR A 155 0.70 -7.38 22.01
N ALA A 156 0.15 -6.39 21.27
CA ALA A 156 -1.00 -5.60 21.68
C ALA A 156 -1.97 -5.47 20.50
N GLY A 157 -3.23 -5.81 20.70
CA GLY A 157 -4.26 -5.61 19.70
C GLY A 157 -4.51 -4.12 19.42
N PRO A 158 -5.02 -3.77 18.24
CA PRO A 158 -5.42 -2.40 17.94
C PRO A 158 -6.50 -1.96 18.95
N VAL A 159 -6.44 -0.69 19.37
CA VAL A 159 -7.49 -0.11 20.22
C VAL A 159 -8.84 -0.27 19.49
N PRO A 160 -9.84 -0.91 20.09
CA PRO A 160 -11.11 -1.15 19.44
C PRO A 160 -11.76 0.16 18.99
N LEU A 161 -12.16 0.21 17.73
CA LEU A 161 -12.89 1.35 17.19
C LEU A 161 -14.30 1.38 17.84
N PRO A 162 -14.77 2.51 18.41
CA PRO A 162 -16.13 2.66 18.88
C PRO A 162 -17.16 2.23 17.81
N ALA A 163 -18.27 1.62 18.24
CA ALA A 163 -19.24 1.03 17.31
C ALA A 163 -19.75 2.03 16.26
N SER A 164 -20.01 3.29 16.65
CA SER A 164 -20.44 4.35 15.74
C SER A 164 -19.38 4.68 14.69
N LEU A 165 -18.11 4.82 15.08
CA LEU A 165 -17.01 5.09 14.15
C LEU A 165 -16.74 3.88 13.25
N ARG A 166 -16.93 2.65 13.75
CA ARG A 166 -16.79 1.43 12.97
C ARG A 166 -17.82 1.38 11.83
N ARG A 167 -19.10 1.73 12.10
CA ARG A 167 -20.12 1.81 11.05
C ARG A 167 -19.79 2.85 9.99
N ILE A 168 -19.32 4.03 10.40
CA ILE A 168 -18.88 5.07 9.45
C ILE A 168 -17.72 4.56 8.59
N ARG A 169 -16.71 3.96 9.21
CA ARG A 169 -15.57 3.39 8.48
C ARG A 169 -16.04 2.32 7.50
N GLN A 170 -16.87 1.37 7.94
CA GLN A 170 -17.41 0.31 7.11
C GLN A 170 -18.12 0.86 5.87
N ARG A 171 -18.98 1.86 6.02
CA ARG A 171 -19.68 2.49 4.89
C ARG A 171 -18.69 3.14 3.89
N LEU A 172 -17.64 3.79 4.38
CA LEU A 172 -16.60 4.36 3.52
C LEU A 172 -15.76 3.29 2.82
N ASP A 173 -15.62 2.11 3.43
CA ASP A 173 -14.95 0.94 2.85
C ASP A 173 -15.82 0.25 1.80
N ASP A 174 -17.11 0.06 2.10
CA ASP A 174 -18.04 -0.68 1.24
C ASP A 174 -18.40 0.09 -0.04
N ASP A 175 -18.60 1.41 0.05
CA ASP A 175 -18.93 2.25 -1.10
C ASP A 175 -18.11 3.57 -1.11
N PRO A 176 -16.85 3.51 -1.53
CA PRO A 176 -16.01 4.70 -1.64
C PRO A 176 -16.47 5.69 -2.70
N ALA A 177 -17.27 5.26 -3.68
CA ALA A 177 -17.76 6.12 -4.75
C ALA A 177 -18.86 7.09 -4.28
N GLN A 178 -19.63 6.69 -3.26
CA GLN A 178 -20.69 7.52 -2.72
C GLN A 178 -20.14 8.81 -2.11
N ALA A 179 -20.86 9.91 -2.32
CA ALA A 179 -20.55 11.17 -1.66
C ALA A 179 -20.68 11.03 -0.14
N SER A 180 -19.69 11.53 0.61
CA SER A 180 -19.72 11.52 2.07
C SER A 180 -20.03 12.92 2.61
N ASP A 181 -21.02 13.01 3.49
CA ASP A 181 -21.35 14.23 4.21
C ASP A 181 -20.89 14.12 5.67
N LEU A 182 -19.99 15.03 6.05
CA LEU A 182 -19.45 15.10 7.42
C LEU A 182 -20.54 15.37 8.45
N HIS A 183 -21.56 16.14 8.10
CA HIS A 183 -22.67 16.44 9.02
C HIS A 183 -23.51 15.20 9.28
N ALA A 184 -23.88 14.47 8.21
CA ALA A 184 -24.62 13.20 8.32
C ALA A 184 -23.83 12.17 9.15
N MET A 185 -22.53 12.02 8.90
CA MET A 185 -21.66 11.13 9.68
C MET A 185 -21.58 11.52 11.17
N ALA A 186 -21.51 12.82 11.46
CA ALA A 186 -21.46 13.32 12.84
C ALA A 186 -22.80 13.06 13.57
N SER A 187 -23.91 13.31 12.90
CA SER A 187 -25.25 13.01 13.43
C SER A 187 -25.44 11.52 13.72
N GLU A 188 -25.04 10.64 12.78
CA GLU A 188 -25.09 9.17 12.97
C GLU A 188 -24.26 8.71 14.17
N ALA A 189 -23.12 9.35 14.43
CA ALA A 189 -22.26 9.03 15.57
C ALA A 189 -22.73 9.64 16.89
N GLY A 190 -23.72 10.55 16.90
CA GLY A 190 -24.10 11.32 18.07
C GLY A 190 -23.04 12.32 18.51
N LEU A 191 -22.25 12.84 17.56
CA LEU A 191 -21.10 13.71 17.82
C LEU A 191 -21.25 15.04 17.07
N SER A 192 -20.61 16.09 17.54
CA SER A 192 -20.36 17.27 16.71
C SER A 192 -19.35 16.94 15.60
N ARG A 193 -19.34 17.71 14.51
CA ARG A 193 -18.38 17.53 13.40
C ARG A 193 -16.93 17.54 13.89
N TYR A 194 -16.60 18.43 14.83
CA TYR A 194 -15.27 18.52 15.40
C TYR A 194 -14.90 17.29 16.25
N GLN A 195 -15.83 16.81 17.08
CA GLN A 195 -15.64 15.59 17.87
C GLN A 195 -15.46 14.36 16.97
N LEU A 196 -16.27 14.26 15.90
CA LEU A 196 -16.11 13.18 14.92
C LEU A 196 -14.73 13.21 14.27
N ILE A 197 -14.27 14.37 13.76
CA ILE A 197 -12.95 14.48 13.14
C ILE A 197 -11.85 14.05 14.11
N ARG A 198 -11.87 14.53 15.35
CA ARG A 198 -10.85 14.18 16.35
C ARG A 198 -10.90 12.71 16.75
N ALA A 199 -12.09 12.15 16.95
CA ALA A 199 -12.26 10.75 17.32
C ALA A 199 -11.81 9.84 16.17
N PHE A 200 -12.25 10.12 14.95
CA PHE A 200 -11.87 9.34 13.76
C PHE A 200 -10.36 9.39 13.50
N LEU A 201 -9.76 10.60 13.57
CA LEU A 201 -8.31 10.79 13.45
C LEU A 201 -7.52 10.00 14.51
N ARG A 202 -7.98 10.02 15.77
CA ARG A 202 -7.33 9.29 16.86
C ARG A 202 -7.31 7.78 16.63
N HIS A 203 -8.39 7.22 16.10
CA HIS A 203 -8.54 5.78 15.95
C HIS A 203 -8.05 5.24 14.61
N THR A 204 -8.09 6.05 13.55
CA THR A 204 -7.74 5.60 12.18
C THR A 204 -6.46 6.26 11.65
N GLY A 205 -5.92 7.26 12.34
CA GLY A 205 -4.78 8.05 11.87
C GLY A 205 -5.11 9.04 10.75
N LEU A 206 -6.34 9.05 10.22
CA LEU A 206 -6.82 9.92 9.15
C LEU A 206 -8.11 10.63 9.55
N THR A 207 -8.36 11.81 8.99
CA THR A 207 -9.71 12.43 9.10
C THR A 207 -10.71 11.65 8.25
N PRO A 208 -12.04 11.72 8.52
CA PRO A 208 -13.05 11.05 7.70
C PRO A 208 -12.91 11.35 6.20
N HIS A 209 -12.67 12.61 5.84
CA HIS A 209 -12.47 13.01 4.45
C HIS A 209 -11.18 12.42 3.85
N ALA A 210 -10.05 12.49 4.56
CA ALA A 210 -8.79 11.92 4.09
C ALA A 210 -8.88 10.40 3.92
N TYR A 211 -9.57 9.71 4.83
CA TYR A 211 -9.85 8.29 4.75
C TYR A 211 -10.70 7.96 3.53
N HIS A 212 -11.81 8.67 3.32
CA HIS A 212 -12.69 8.50 2.16
C HIS A 212 -11.92 8.68 0.84
N MET A 213 -11.14 9.77 0.72
CA MET A 213 -10.33 10.01 -0.46
C MET A 213 -9.26 8.94 -0.67
N GLN A 214 -8.76 8.33 0.41
CA GLN A 214 -7.85 7.19 0.32
C GLN A 214 -8.55 5.95 -0.25
N ARG A 215 -9.78 5.63 0.23
CA ARG A 215 -10.56 4.48 -0.27
C ARG A 215 -10.92 4.67 -1.75
N ARG A 216 -11.30 5.89 -2.17
CA ARG A 216 -11.50 6.22 -3.59
C ARG A 216 -10.26 5.99 -4.43
N ALA A 217 -9.10 6.41 -3.95
CA ALA A 217 -7.85 6.24 -4.66
C ALA A 217 -7.46 4.75 -4.81
N LEU A 218 -7.71 3.93 -3.78
CA LEU A 218 -7.50 2.47 -3.85
C LEU A 218 -8.46 1.80 -4.82
N LEU A 219 -9.74 2.20 -4.82
CA LEU A 219 -10.72 1.74 -5.83
C LEU A 219 -10.27 2.12 -7.24
N SER A 220 -9.83 3.36 -7.44
CA SER A 220 -9.30 3.83 -8.74
C SER A 220 -8.11 2.99 -9.19
N ARG A 221 -7.19 2.66 -8.27
CA ARG A 221 -6.02 1.84 -8.57
C ARG A 221 -6.43 0.44 -9.04
N ARG A 222 -7.43 -0.17 -8.39
CA ARG A 222 -7.98 -1.47 -8.78
C ARG A 222 -8.59 -1.43 -10.18
N LEU A 223 -9.50 -0.49 -10.45
CA LEU A 223 -10.18 -0.38 -11.75
C LEU A 223 -9.21 -0.06 -12.90
N LEU A 224 -8.18 0.74 -12.65
CA LEU A 224 -7.12 0.99 -13.62
C LEU A 224 -6.30 -0.29 -13.91
N ALA A 225 -6.03 -1.10 -12.89
CA ALA A 225 -5.34 -2.38 -13.06
C ALA A 225 -6.19 -3.41 -13.83
N GLU A 226 -7.51 -3.32 -13.73
CA GLU A 226 -8.49 -4.08 -14.53
C GLU A 226 -8.60 -3.56 -15.98
N GLY A 227 -7.88 -2.48 -16.31
CA GLY A 227 -7.79 -1.94 -17.67
C GLY A 227 -8.82 -0.85 -18.02
N LEU A 228 -9.67 -0.40 -17.08
CA LEU A 228 -10.65 0.65 -17.36
C LEU A 228 -9.96 1.97 -17.76
N PRO A 229 -10.53 2.71 -18.73
CA PRO A 229 -10.03 4.04 -19.08
C PRO A 229 -10.10 5.03 -17.90
N PRO A 230 -9.13 5.96 -17.75
CA PRO A 230 -9.11 6.91 -16.64
C PRO A 230 -10.38 7.78 -16.50
N ALA A 231 -11.06 8.11 -17.61
CA ALA A 231 -12.32 8.86 -17.57
C ALA A 231 -13.44 8.05 -16.90
N ASP A 232 -13.57 6.76 -17.27
CA ASP A 232 -14.58 5.86 -16.74
C ASP A 232 -14.30 5.59 -15.26
N VAL A 233 -13.01 5.41 -14.89
CA VAL A 233 -12.59 5.24 -13.50
C VAL A 233 -12.93 6.48 -12.67
N ALA A 234 -12.74 7.69 -13.18
CA ALA A 234 -13.10 8.91 -12.47
C ALA A 234 -14.60 8.96 -12.14
N ALA A 235 -15.44 8.61 -13.11
CA ALA A 235 -16.90 8.53 -12.94
C ALA A 235 -17.27 7.41 -11.95
N ALA A 236 -16.75 6.20 -12.15
CA ALA A 236 -17.05 5.04 -11.31
C ALA A 236 -16.61 5.21 -9.85
N CYS A 237 -15.57 6.00 -9.59
CA CYS A 237 -15.07 6.29 -8.24
C CYS A 237 -15.69 7.54 -7.60
N GLY A 238 -16.63 8.21 -8.24
CA GLY A 238 -17.33 9.40 -7.70
C GLY A 238 -16.46 10.66 -7.59
N TYR A 239 -15.43 10.79 -8.45
CA TYR A 239 -14.72 12.06 -8.60
C TYR A 239 -15.57 13.06 -9.39
N VAL A 240 -15.34 14.35 -9.15
CA VAL A 240 -16.02 15.43 -9.89
C VAL A 240 -15.71 15.35 -11.39
N ASP A 241 -14.43 15.08 -11.70
CA ASP A 241 -13.94 14.93 -13.07
C ASP A 241 -12.63 14.12 -13.11
N GLN A 242 -12.17 13.79 -14.31
CA GLN A 242 -10.92 13.08 -14.55
C GLN A 242 -9.69 13.86 -14.03
N SER A 243 -9.71 15.19 -14.09
CA SER A 243 -8.59 16.03 -13.62
C SER A 243 -8.47 15.99 -12.12
N HIS A 244 -9.60 15.97 -11.40
CA HIS A 244 -9.61 15.77 -9.94
C HIS A 244 -9.03 14.41 -9.58
N MET A 245 -9.50 13.33 -10.21
CA MET A 245 -8.96 11.99 -10.01
C MET A 245 -7.46 11.93 -10.31
N HIS A 246 -7.00 12.54 -11.42
CA HIS A 246 -5.59 12.55 -11.79
C HIS A 246 -4.72 13.23 -10.71
N ARG A 247 -5.13 14.40 -10.19
CA ARG A 247 -4.39 15.10 -9.12
C ARG A 247 -4.31 14.27 -7.84
N GLU A 248 -5.44 13.69 -7.41
CA GLU A 248 -5.51 12.88 -6.20
C GLU A 248 -4.70 11.57 -6.32
N PHE A 249 -4.78 10.92 -7.47
CA PHE A 249 -4.03 9.70 -7.77
C PHE A 249 -2.52 9.97 -7.77
N ARG A 250 -2.08 10.99 -8.52
CA ARG A 250 -0.67 11.36 -8.57
C ARG A 250 -0.12 11.78 -7.21
N ARG A 251 -0.91 12.50 -6.42
CA ARG A 251 -0.52 12.91 -5.07
C ARG A 251 -0.25 11.71 -4.17
N ARG A 252 -1.05 10.65 -4.29
CA ARG A 252 -0.96 9.45 -3.42
C ARG A 252 0.02 8.40 -3.91
N PHE A 253 0.09 8.21 -5.22
CA PHE A 253 0.89 7.11 -5.80
C PHE A 253 2.14 7.59 -6.53
N GLY A 254 2.37 8.90 -6.65
CA GLY A 254 3.56 9.48 -7.30
C GLY A 254 3.58 9.40 -8.82
N LEU A 255 2.62 8.70 -9.45
CA LEU A 255 2.53 8.52 -10.91
C LEU A 255 1.11 8.83 -11.41
N THR A 256 0.98 8.99 -12.73
CA THR A 256 -0.34 9.30 -13.33
C THR A 256 -1.21 8.04 -13.46
N PRO A 257 -2.55 8.18 -13.47
CA PRO A 257 -3.46 7.05 -13.72
C PRO A 257 -3.16 6.30 -15.00
N GLY A 258 -2.85 7.02 -16.09
CA GLY A 258 -2.51 6.40 -17.38
C GLY A 258 -1.20 5.61 -17.33
N ALA A 259 -0.16 6.15 -16.67
CA ALA A 259 1.10 5.44 -16.48
C ALA A 259 0.92 4.17 -15.64
N TYR A 260 0.13 4.27 -14.55
CA TYR A 260 -0.20 3.09 -13.73
C TYR A 260 -0.96 2.03 -14.53
N ARG A 261 -2.02 2.42 -15.24
CA ARG A 261 -2.81 1.51 -16.09
C ARG A 261 -1.92 0.78 -17.10
N SER A 262 -1.08 1.53 -17.82
CA SER A 262 -0.16 0.94 -18.81
C SER A 262 0.83 -0.04 -18.19
N ALA A 263 1.33 0.24 -16.98
CA ALA A 263 2.20 -0.67 -16.26
C ALA A 263 1.46 -1.94 -15.78
N ALA A 264 0.23 -1.77 -15.26
CA ALA A 264 -0.60 -2.88 -14.80
C ALA A 264 -1.03 -3.82 -15.94
N MET A 265 -1.37 -3.27 -17.12
CA MET A 265 -1.73 -4.06 -18.30
C MET A 265 -0.54 -4.88 -18.83
N ARG A 266 0.68 -4.35 -18.77
CA ARG A 266 1.87 -5.14 -19.13
C ARG A 266 2.12 -6.32 -18.18
N ARG A 267 1.66 -6.22 -16.91
CA ARG A 267 1.73 -7.33 -15.92
C ARG A 267 0.79 -8.49 -16.23
N ASN A 268 -0.32 -8.24 -16.93
CA ASN A 268 -1.39 -9.22 -17.13
C ASN A 268 -1.78 -9.31 -18.62
N PRO A 269 -0.92 -9.87 -19.48
CA PRO A 269 -1.17 -9.93 -20.93
C PRO A 269 -2.40 -10.78 -21.33
N VAL A 270 -2.99 -11.56 -20.41
CA VAL A 270 -4.13 -12.44 -20.67
C VAL A 270 -5.46 -11.69 -20.78
N GLN A 271 -5.51 -10.38 -20.49
CA GLN A 271 -6.74 -9.58 -20.51
C GLN A 271 -6.83 -8.57 -21.68
N ASP A 272 -6.04 -8.73 -22.74
CA ASP A 272 -6.28 -7.95 -23.95
C ASP A 272 -7.35 -8.64 -24.80
N PRO A 273 -8.59 -8.12 -24.89
CA PRO A 273 -9.64 -8.68 -25.74
C PRO A 273 -9.38 -8.47 -27.25
N ARG A 274 -8.20 -7.97 -27.62
CA ARG A 274 -7.77 -7.69 -29.01
C ARG A 274 -6.52 -8.46 -29.43
N ALA A 275 -6.03 -9.41 -28.62
CA ALA A 275 -4.94 -10.32 -29.01
C ALA A 275 -5.50 -11.64 -29.57
#